data_d54bfa4da06ea32930a60ebad0ab5ddb
#
_entry.id   d54bfa4da06ea32930a60ebad0ab5ddb
#
_cell.length_a   1.000
_cell.length_b   1.000
_cell.length_c   1.000
_cell.angle_alpha   90.00
_cell.angle_beta   90.00
_cell.angle_gamma   90.00
#
_symmetry.space_group_name_H-M   'P 1'
#
loop_
_entity.id
_entity.type
_entity.pdbx_description
1 polymer ?
#
loop_
_entity_poly.entity_id
_entity_poly.type
_entity_poly.pdbx_seq_one_letter_code
_entity_poly.pdbx_strand_id
1 'polypeptide(L)' 'MAYTIDLSGRVAFITGASSGLGAQFARTLAGAGAAVVLASRRVDKLKELRATIEGEGGDAHVVEL' A
#
# COMPACT_ATOMS: atom_id res chain seq x y z
N MET A 1 -19.30 11.76 12.48
CA MET A 1 -19.29 12.06 11.04
C MET A 1 -18.35 11.07 10.35
N ALA A 2 -18.80 10.48 9.28
CA ALA A 2 -17.99 9.56 8.50
C ALA A 2 -17.53 10.24 7.22
N TYR A 3 -16.25 10.08 6.90
CA TYR A 3 -15.71 10.52 5.62
C TYR A 3 -15.49 9.32 4.73
N THR A 4 -15.90 9.45 3.50
CA THR A 4 -15.57 8.47 2.47
C THR A 4 -14.56 9.12 1.52
N ILE A 5 -13.36 8.56 1.45
CA ILE A 5 -12.35 9.02 0.52
C ILE A 5 -12.28 8.00 -0.61
N ASP A 6 -12.52 8.46 -1.81
CA ASP A 6 -12.46 7.61 -3.00
C ASP A 6 -11.22 7.98 -3.80
N LEU A 7 -10.25 7.07 -3.80
CA LEU A 7 -9.00 7.24 -4.54
C LEU A 7 -8.93 6.30 -5.77
N SER A 8 -10.07 5.80 -6.22
CA SER A 8 -10.13 4.95 -7.41
C SER A 8 -9.47 5.64 -8.59
N GLY A 9 -8.63 4.92 -9.31
CA GLY A 9 -7.89 5.46 -10.44
C GLY A 9 -6.63 6.24 -10.06
N ARG A 10 -6.31 6.35 -8.76
CA ARG A 10 -5.09 7.00 -8.30
C ARG A 10 -4.00 5.97 -8.04
N VAL A 11 -2.76 6.42 -8.18
CA VAL A 11 -1.59 5.61 -7.87
C VAL A 11 -0.79 6.32 -6.79
N ALA A 12 -0.50 5.62 -5.70
CA ALA A 12 0.30 6.15 -4.60
C ALA A 12 1.64 5.39 -4.54
N PHE A 13 2.73 6.13 -4.54
CA PHE A 13 4.07 5.56 -4.45
C PHE A 13 4.57 5.76 -3.03
N ILE A 14 4.88 4.68 -2.33
CA ILE A 14 5.23 4.71 -0.92
C ILE A 14 6.63 4.16 -0.73
N THR A 15 7.59 5.04 -0.42
CA THR A 15 8.95 4.64 -0.07
C THR A 15 9.00 4.30 1.41
N GLY A 16 9.91 3.40 1.79
CA GLY A 16 10.01 2.98 3.18
C GLY A 16 8.80 2.19 3.64
N ALA A 17 8.09 1.53 2.73
CA ALA A 17 6.86 0.80 3.03
C ALA A 17 7.09 -0.41 3.92
N SER A 18 8.33 -0.82 4.13
CA SER A 18 8.65 -1.92 5.05
C SER A 18 8.57 -1.51 6.52
N SER A 19 8.50 -0.21 6.82
CA SER A 19 8.34 0.27 8.19
C SER A 19 6.87 0.22 8.61
N GLY A 20 6.62 0.21 9.92
CA GLY A 20 5.25 0.17 10.42
C GLY A 20 4.39 1.32 9.94
N LEU A 21 4.94 2.54 9.91
CA LEU A 21 4.20 3.73 9.49
C LEU A 21 3.91 3.70 7.99
N GLY A 22 4.93 3.36 7.18
CA GLY A 22 4.75 3.25 5.73
C GLY A 22 3.75 2.16 5.36
N ALA A 23 3.81 1.03 6.07
CA ALA A 23 2.87 -0.07 5.86
C ALA A 23 1.43 0.36 6.17
N GLN A 24 1.23 1.12 7.24
CA GLN A 24 -0.08 1.60 7.62
C GLN A 24 -0.64 2.59 6.59
N PHE A 25 0.19 3.49 6.08
CA PHE A 25 -0.22 4.40 5.00
C PHE A 25 -0.63 3.63 3.75
N ALA A 26 0.16 2.62 3.38
CA ALA A 26 -0.12 1.81 2.20
C ALA A 26 -1.50 1.14 2.32
N ARG A 27 -1.78 0.54 3.46
CA ARG A 27 -3.07 -0.12 3.68
C ARG A 27 -4.23 0.87 3.66
N THR A 28 -4.03 2.04 4.26
CA THR A 28 -5.07 3.08 4.28
C THR A 28 -5.39 3.56 2.87
N LEU A 29 -4.37 3.86 2.07
CA LEU A 29 -4.57 4.35 0.71
C LEU A 29 -5.16 3.27 -0.18
N ALA A 30 -4.70 2.03 -0.05
CA ALA A 30 -5.25 0.91 -0.81
C ALA A 30 -6.72 0.69 -0.45
N GLY A 31 -7.07 0.81 0.83
CA GLY A 31 -8.45 0.69 1.29
C GLY A 31 -9.36 1.78 0.74
N ALA A 32 -8.79 2.94 0.38
CA ALA A 32 -9.53 4.02 -0.26
C ALA A 32 -9.64 3.86 -1.78
N GLY A 33 -9.04 2.81 -2.35
CA GLY A 33 -9.15 2.51 -3.77
C GLY A 33 -7.92 2.81 -4.60
N ALA A 34 -6.85 3.35 -4.01
CA ALA A 34 -5.62 3.63 -4.75
C ALA A 34 -4.87 2.35 -5.06
N ALA A 35 -4.23 2.30 -6.23
CA ALA A 35 -3.20 1.32 -6.48
C ALA A 35 -1.93 1.80 -5.78
N VAL A 36 -1.35 0.98 -4.91
CA VAL A 36 -0.16 1.39 -4.17
C VAL A 36 1.08 0.69 -4.70
N VAL A 37 2.15 1.45 -4.86
CA VAL A 37 3.45 0.94 -5.25
C VAL A 37 4.34 1.00 -4.01
N LEU A 38 4.74 -0.17 -3.53
CA LEU A 38 5.49 -0.32 -2.30
C LEU A 38 6.97 -0.44 -2.64
N ALA A 39 7.78 0.48 -2.16
CA ALA A 39 9.19 0.53 -2.49
C ALA A 39 10.07 0.49 -1.24
N SER A 40 11.06 -0.38 -1.23
CA SER A 40 12.01 -0.51 -0.13
C SER A 40 13.14 -1.43 -0.55
N ARG A 41 14.20 -1.47 0.23
CA ARG A 41 15.27 -2.46 0.06
C ARG A 41 14.87 -3.83 0.60
N ARG A 42 13.85 -3.89 1.46
CA ARG A 42 13.43 -5.15 2.11
C ARG A 42 12.24 -5.73 1.38
N VAL A 43 12.53 -6.38 0.27
CA VAL A 43 11.49 -6.93 -0.61
C VAL A 43 10.66 -8.01 0.09
N ASP A 44 11.25 -8.79 0.98
CA ASP A 44 10.53 -9.80 1.74
C ASP A 44 9.39 -9.17 2.58
N LYS A 45 9.66 -8.04 3.23
CA LYS A 45 8.65 -7.32 3.99
C LYS A 45 7.58 -6.72 3.07
N LEU A 46 7.98 -6.23 1.91
CA LEU A 46 7.03 -5.68 0.94
C LEU A 46 6.10 -6.75 0.41
N LYS A 47 6.59 -7.96 0.18
CA LYS A 47 5.77 -9.06 -0.29
C LYS A 47 4.71 -9.46 0.73
N GLU A 48 5.08 -9.45 2.01
CA GLU A 48 4.11 -9.71 3.09
C GLU A 48 3.02 -8.64 3.11
N LEU A 49 3.43 -7.38 3.01
CA LEU A 49 2.49 -6.26 3.00
C LEU A 49 1.57 -6.32 1.77
N ARG A 50 2.14 -6.63 0.62
CA ARG A 50 1.35 -6.80 -0.60
C ARG A 50 0.29 -7.87 -0.42
N ALA A 51 0.65 -9.01 0.14
CA ALA A 51 -0.29 -10.10 0.37
C ALA A 51 -1.42 -9.66 1.31
N THR A 52 -1.08 -8.90 2.35
CA THR A 52 -2.08 -8.37 3.28
C THR A 52 -3.05 -7.42 2.56
N ILE A 53 -2.52 -6.50 1.76
CA ILE A 53 -3.34 -5.53 1.03
C ILE A 53 -4.24 -6.24 0.02
N GLU A 54 -3.70 -7.20 -0.72
CA GLU A 54 -4.49 -7.95 -1.69
C GLU A 54 -5.55 -8.79 -1.02
N GLY A 55 -5.24 -9.35 0.15
CA GLY A 55 -6.23 -10.07 0.96
C GLY A 55 -7.36 -9.20 1.46
N GLU A 56 -7.13 -7.88 1.55
CA GLU A 56 -8.15 -6.90 1.93
C GLU A 56 -8.87 -6.30 0.72
N GLY A 57 -8.59 -6.81 -0.47
CA GLY A 57 -9.24 -6.35 -1.70
C GLY A 57 -8.54 -5.17 -2.37
N GLY A 58 -7.36 -4.80 -1.90
CA GLY A 58 -6.59 -3.71 -2.48
C GLY A 58 -5.70 -4.14 -3.64
N ASP A 59 -5.06 -3.15 -4.27
CA ASP A 59 -4.14 -3.35 -5.38
C ASP A 59 -2.76 -2.84 -4.96
N ALA A 60 -1.79 -3.73 -4.94
CA ALA A 60 -0.44 -3.40 -4.49
C ALA A 60 0.63 -4.00 -5.40
N HIS A 61 1.68 -3.22 -5.62
CA HIS A 61 2.83 -3.62 -6.44
C HIS A 61 4.10 -3.39 -5.64
N VAL A 62 5.11 -4.21 -5.88
CA VAL A 62 6.38 -4.16 -5.14
C VAL A 62 7.50 -3.73 -6.07
N VAL A 63 8.31 -2.77 -5.60
CA VAL A 63 9.50 -2.32 -6.30
C VAL A 63 10.68 -2.36 -5.33
N GLU A 64 11.74 -3.03 -5.73
CA GLU A 64 12.97 -3.04 -4.95
C GLU A 64 13.79 -1.78 -5.25
N LEU A 65 14.26 -1.12 -4.21
CA LEU A 65 15.12 0.05 -4.33
C LEU A 65 16.60 -0.30 -4.23
#